data_0855400c006d0b4184becf16103da3ea
#
_entry.id   0855400c006d0b4184becf16103da3ea
#
_cell.length_a   1.000
_cell.length_b   1.000
_cell.length_c   1.000
_cell.angle_alpha   90.00
_cell.angle_beta   90.00
_cell.angle_gamma   90.00
#
_symmetry.space_group_name_H-M   'P 1'
#
loop_
_entity.id
_entity.type
_entity.pdbx_description
1 polymer ?
#
loop_
_entity_poly.entity_id
_entity_poly.type
_entity_poly.pdbx_seq_one_letter_code
_entity_poly.pdbx_strand_id
1 'polypeptide(L)'
;MDELDADIIRRTHFPSSLMNERPTYYSIAKSMNQNPSTERNRIIKLRKSGVLKDIVAIPDSNLLGMKRIALVVSCQNHFADNVIKNMGTIGTLMGIHRVVQGTSGLVMEFMYETEKELDNDIAKVIEICGEANILFRSPIKGVCTLKDRKKYLPIMDRIIQSPLAGIDEISKSVGINRKTASKRIAEMSRQNAFSYEPVLSAFMNDNGILFIISTPIPEEIKGQMKTVIMKALGNNLLLVKDTFFGVLTFLGYCRNMHELNLVTESIMKDTGIQGIEPVIAFDSIWNYSESIKNRIQNSIELKT
;
A
#
# COMPACT_ATOMS: atom_id res chain seq x y z
N MET A 1 -15.85 3.22 12.88
CA MET A 1 -14.82 4.21 12.43
C MET A 1 -15.50 5.55 12.31
N ASP A 2 -15.02 6.57 13.03
CA ASP A 2 -15.52 7.94 12.88
C ASP A 2 -14.75 8.69 11.76
N GLU A 3 -15.18 9.94 11.46
CA GLU A 3 -14.55 10.73 10.39
C GLU A 3 -13.07 11.06 10.68
N LEU A 4 -12.75 11.28 11.94
CA LEU A 4 -11.38 11.56 12.37
C LEU A 4 -10.49 10.33 12.22
N ASP A 5 -11.02 9.14 12.51
CA ASP A 5 -10.31 7.87 12.29
C ASP A 5 -10.03 7.64 10.79
N ALA A 6 -11.01 7.93 9.91
CA ALA A 6 -10.83 7.87 8.47
C ALA A 6 -9.77 8.87 7.97
N ASP A 7 -9.76 10.08 8.55
CA ASP A 7 -8.78 11.11 8.19
C ASP A 7 -7.34 10.72 8.63
N ILE A 8 -7.20 10.08 9.78
CA ILE A 8 -5.93 9.48 10.23
C ILE A 8 -5.46 8.43 9.22
N ILE A 9 -6.33 7.51 8.79
CA ILE A 9 -5.99 6.48 7.82
C ILE A 9 -5.52 7.10 6.51
N ARG A 10 -6.21 8.11 5.98
CA ARG A 10 -5.81 8.83 4.76
C ARG A 10 -4.39 9.41 4.88
N ARG A 11 -4.02 9.92 6.07
CA ARG A 11 -2.70 10.53 6.33
C ARG A 11 -1.60 9.52 6.61
N THR A 12 -1.94 8.26 6.82
CA THR A 12 -0.92 7.19 6.83
C THR A 12 -0.50 6.77 5.43
N HIS A 13 -1.21 7.17 4.38
CA HIS A 13 -0.80 6.98 3.00
C HIS A 13 0.14 8.10 2.55
N PHE A 14 1.30 7.73 1.98
CA PHE A 14 2.30 8.66 1.48
C PHE A 14 3.02 8.07 0.25
N PRO A 15 3.36 8.85 -0.77
CA PRO A 15 3.00 10.27 -0.94
C PRO A 15 1.50 10.47 -1.20
N SER A 16 0.95 11.54 -0.65
CA SER A 16 -0.45 11.91 -0.85
C SER A 16 -0.62 13.43 -0.83
N SER A 17 -1.76 13.92 -1.34
CA SER A 17 -2.09 15.36 -1.27
C SER A 17 -2.31 15.87 0.16
N LEU A 18 -2.52 14.99 1.12
CA LEU A 18 -2.75 15.33 2.53
C LEU A 18 -1.47 15.39 3.36
N MET A 19 -0.37 14.82 2.85
CA MET A 19 0.89 14.74 3.57
C MET A 19 2.05 15.19 2.69
N ASN A 20 2.70 16.27 3.10
CA ASN A 20 3.91 16.80 2.44
C ASN A 20 5.21 16.14 2.93
N GLU A 21 5.12 15.35 4.00
CA GLU A 21 6.23 14.65 4.61
C GLU A 21 5.81 13.24 5.04
N ARG A 22 6.78 12.40 5.30
CA ARG A 22 6.60 11.03 5.79
C ARG A 22 5.67 10.98 7.02
N PRO A 23 4.68 10.07 7.07
CA PRO A 23 3.80 9.92 8.23
C PRO A 23 4.59 9.49 9.47
N THR A 24 4.39 10.23 10.53
CA THR A 24 4.81 9.93 11.91
C THR A 24 3.66 10.36 12.81
N TYR A 25 3.61 9.91 14.06
CA TYR A 25 2.59 10.41 15.00
C TYR A 25 2.57 11.94 15.06
N TYR A 26 3.75 12.56 14.99
CA TYR A 26 3.87 14.02 15.03
C TYR A 26 3.37 14.68 13.73
N SER A 27 3.81 14.20 12.56
CA SER A 27 3.42 14.81 11.27
C SER A 27 1.93 14.63 10.96
N ILE A 28 1.33 13.48 11.31
CA ILE A 28 -0.10 13.25 11.20
C ILE A 28 -0.86 14.23 12.11
N ALA A 29 -0.51 14.29 13.40
CA ALA A 29 -1.14 15.20 14.35
C ALA A 29 -1.03 16.67 13.92
N LYS A 30 0.16 17.10 13.49
CA LYS A 30 0.39 18.45 12.96
C LYS A 30 -0.49 18.77 11.76
N SER A 31 -0.62 17.84 10.81
CA SER A 31 -1.45 18.03 9.61
C SER A 31 -2.96 18.10 9.91
N MET A 32 -3.39 17.58 11.06
CA MET A 32 -4.77 17.60 11.55
C MET A 32 -5.02 18.68 12.61
N ASN A 33 -4.02 19.49 12.94
CA ASN A 33 -4.06 20.44 14.03
C ASN A 33 -4.45 19.80 15.39
N GLN A 34 -3.91 18.60 15.65
CA GLN A 34 -4.17 17.79 16.85
C GLN A 34 -2.89 17.62 17.69
N ASN A 35 -3.08 17.10 18.91
CA ASN A 35 -1.96 16.76 19.78
C ASN A 35 -1.37 15.39 19.39
N PRO A 36 -0.03 15.24 19.27
CA PRO A 36 0.61 13.99 18.93
C PRO A 36 0.28 12.80 19.85
N SER A 37 0.04 13.03 21.13
CA SER A 37 -0.37 11.99 22.07
C SER A 37 -1.79 11.49 21.81
N THR A 38 -2.71 12.38 21.42
CA THR A 38 -4.07 12.06 21.03
C THR A 38 -4.07 11.19 19.76
N GLU A 39 -3.31 11.59 18.74
CA GLU A 39 -3.18 10.84 17.50
C GLU A 39 -2.56 9.45 17.70
N ARG A 40 -1.50 9.36 18.50
CA ARG A 40 -0.91 8.07 18.88
C ARG A 40 -1.94 7.16 19.54
N ASN A 41 -2.73 7.66 20.48
CA ASN A 41 -3.75 6.88 21.16
C ASN A 41 -4.85 6.42 20.20
N ARG A 42 -5.27 7.25 19.24
CA ARG A 42 -6.25 6.87 18.22
C ARG A 42 -5.70 5.79 17.28
N ILE A 43 -4.47 5.90 16.80
CA ILE A 43 -3.83 4.86 15.98
C ILE A 43 -3.73 3.55 16.77
N ILE A 44 -3.39 3.60 18.06
CA ILE A 44 -3.39 2.42 18.92
C ILE A 44 -4.79 1.82 19.08
N LYS A 45 -5.83 2.67 19.22
CA LYS A 45 -7.23 2.22 19.28
C LYS A 45 -7.66 1.57 17.98
N LEU A 46 -7.34 2.16 16.83
CA LEU A 46 -7.61 1.58 15.50
C LEU A 46 -6.93 0.21 15.31
N ARG A 47 -5.69 0.06 15.81
CA ARG A 47 -4.99 -1.23 15.80
C ARG A 47 -5.66 -2.25 16.73
N LYS A 48 -6.03 -1.86 17.96
CA LYS A 48 -6.70 -2.76 18.91
C LYS A 48 -8.09 -3.20 18.45
N SER A 49 -8.82 -2.34 17.76
CA SER A 49 -10.13 -2.67 17.16
C SER A 49 -10.01 -3.50 15.89
N GLY A 50 -8.79 -3.73 15.38
CA GLY A 50 -8.55 -4.49 14.17
C GLY A 50 -8.86 -3.74 12.86
N VAL A 51 -9.31 -2.49 12.91
CA VAL A 51 -9.56 -1.67 11.71
C VAL A 51 -8.26 -1.40 10.94
N LEU A 52 -7.23 -0.95 11.64
CA LEU A 52 -5.89 -0.76 11.10
C LEU A 52 -5.00 -1.90 11.60
N LYS A 53 -4.67 -2.86 10.74
CA LYS A 53 -3.76 -3.95 11.10
C LYS A 53 -2.34 -3.45 11.26
N ASP A 54 -1.86 -2.67 10.29
CA ASP A 54 -0.52 -2.11 10.30
C ASP A 54 -0.41 -0.88 9.38
N ILE A 55 0.75 -0.27 9.40
CA ILE A 55 1.21 0.73 8.44
C ILE A 55 2.54 0.22 7.93
N VAL A 56 2.64 0.01 6.62
CA VAL A 56 3.86 -0.50 6.00
C VAL A 56 4.57 0.59 5.20
N ALA A 57 5.89 0.57 5.25
CA ALA A 57 6.72 1.40 4.39
C ALA A 57 7.23 0.54 3.24
N ILE A 58 6.95 0.93 2.01
CA ILE A 58 7.30 0.19 0.80
C ILE A 58 8.44 0.92 0.11
N PRO A 59 9.64 0.33 0.00
CA PRO A 59 10.74 0.93 -0.73
C PRO A 59 10.43 0.98 -2.22
N ASP A 60 10.85 2.04 -2.88
CA ASP A 60 10.84 2.10 -4.35
C ASP A 60 11.80 1.05 -4.92
N SER A 61 11.37 0.35 -5.95
CA SER A 61 12.18 -0.73 -6.55
C SER A 61 13.52 -0.23 -7.10
N ASN A 62 13.57 0.99 -7.64
CA ASN A 62 14.83 1.59 -8.11
C ASN A 62 15.79 1.87 -6.96
N LEU A 63 15.31 2.17 -5.74
CA LEU A 63 16.19 2.32 -4.57
C LEU A 63 16.95 1.02 -4.27
N LEU A 64 16.28 -0.11 -4.43
CA LEU A 64 16.86 -1.43 -4.18
C LEU A 64 17.59 -2.02 -5.41
N GLY A 65 17.44 -1.42 -6.59
CA GLY A 65 17.95 -1.97 -7.84
C GLY A 65 17.17 -3.17 -8.33
N MET A 66 15.89 -3.26 -7.98
CA MET A 66 14.98 -4.36 -8.28
C MET A 66 13.89 -3.91 -9.24
N LYS A 67 13.11 -4.86 -9.75
CA LYS A 67 11.88 -4.65 -10.50
C LYS A 67 10.68 -4.95 -9.60
N ARG A 68 9.53 -4.38 -9.92
CA ARG A 68 8.26 -4.64 -9.20
C ARG A 68 7.14 -4.94 -10.18
N ILE A 69 6.26 -5.89 -9.82
CA ILE A 69 5.11 -6.27 -10.61
C ILE A 69 3.92 -6.57 -9.71
N ALA A 70 2.73 -6.24 -10.17
CA ALA A 70 1.47 -6.72 -9.60
C ALA A 70 0.89 -7.81 -10.48
N LEU A 71 0.40 -8.87 -9.87
CA LEU A 71 -0.35 -9.95 -10.52
C LEU A 71 -1.76 -10.00 -9.97
N VAL A 72 -2.74 -10.17 -10.85
CA VAL A 72 -4.11 -10.50 -10.48
C VAL A 72 -4.34 -11.96 -10.83
N VAL A 73 -4.66 -12.74 -9.81
CA VAL A 73 -4.86 -14.19 -9.93
C VAL A 73 -6.27 -14.55 -9.49
N SER A 74 -7.01 -15.23 -10.35
CA SER A 74 -8.28 -15.86 -9.99
C SER A 74 -8.00 -17.22 -9.33
N CYS A 75 -8.51 -17.43 -8.13
CA CYS A 75 -8.42 -18.70 -7.42
C CYS A 75 -9.58 -18.85 -6.45
N GLN A 76 -9.88 -20.10 -6.05
CA GLN A 76 -10.91 -20.36 -5.04
C GLN A 76 -10.47 -19.89 -3.65
N ASN A 77 -11.42 -19.51 -2.80
CA ASN A 77 -11.15 -18.90 -1.48
C ASN A 77 -10.22 -19.71 -0.59
N HIS A 78 -10.38 -21.05 -0.53
CA HIS A 78 -9.54 -21.90 0.31
C HIS A 78 -8.07 -21.96 -0.15
N PHE A 79 -7.81 -21.79 -1.46
CA PHE A 79 -6.46 -21.70 -1.97
C PHE A 79 -5.82 -20.33 -1.66
N ALA A 80 -6.61 -19.26 -1.64
CA ALA A 80 -6.13 -17.96 -1.19
C ALA A 80 -5.55 -18.02 0.22
N ASP A 81 -6.21 -18.75 1.14
CA ASP A 81 -5.69 -18.95 2.50
C ASP A 81 -4.36 -19.72 2.52
N ASN A 82 -4.18 -20.68 1.62
CA ASN A 82 -2.94 -21.43 1.49
C ASN A 82 -1.78 -20.54 0.96
N VAL A 83 -2.02 -19.68 -0.02
CA VAL A 83 -1.01 -18.72 -0.49
C VAL A 83 -0.61 -17.78 0.63
N ILE A 84 -1.58 -17.25 1.39
CA ILE A 84 -1.33 -16.39 2.53
C ILE A 84 -0.47 -17.07 3.59
N LYS A 85 -0.80 -18.33 3.95
CA LYS A 85 -0.03 -19.11 4.92
C LYS A 85 1.40 -19.40 4.47
N ASN A 86 1.61 -19.58 3.17
CA ASN A 86 2.90 -19.90 2.58
C ASN A 86 3.64 -18.66 2.04
N MET A 87 3.14 -17.47 2.26
CA MET A 87 3.72 -16.22 1.73
C MET A 87 5.22 -16.08 2.02
N GLY A 88 5.65 -16.49 3.21
CA GLY A 88 7.07 -16.43 3.62
C GLY A 88 8.01 -17.31 2.80
N THR A 89 7.49 -18.34 2.11
CA THR A 89 8.28 -19.24 1.24
C THR A 89 8.42 -18.73 -0.20
N ILE A 90 7.65 -17.71 -0.58
CA ILE A 90 7.68 -17.09 -1.90
C ILE A 90 8.60 -15.88 -1.83
N GLY A 91 9.85 -16.08 -2.23
CA GLY A 91 10.97 -15.17 -1.93
C GLY A 91 10.79 -13.73 -2.42
N THR A 92 10.11 -13.54 -3.55
CA THR A 92 9.91 -12.21 -4.16
C THR A 92 8.57 -11.56 -3.81
N LEU A 93 7.69 -12.27 -3.11
CA LEU A 93 6.35 -11.78 -2.76
C LEU A 93 6.43 -10.77 -1.61
N MET A 94 5.84 -9.59 -1.81
CA MET A 94 5.80 -8.51 -0.82
C MET A 94 4.44 -8.35 -0.16
N GLY A 95 3.38 -8.45 -0.95
CA GLY A 95 2.03 -8.14 -0.51
C GLY A 95 0.98 -8.99 -1.21
N ILE A 96 -0.09 -9.28 -0.49
CA ILE A 96 -1.28 -9.98 -0.99
C ILE A 96 -2.50 -9.17 -0.59
N HIS A 97 -3.37 -8.88 -1.56
CA HIS A 97 -4.68 -8.31 -1.32
C HIS A 97 -5.72 -9.34 -1.78
N ARG A 98 -6.53 -9.81 -0.83
CA ARG A 98 -7.65 -10.68 -1.14
C ARG A 98 -8.83 -9.85 -1.62
N VAL A 99 -9.35 -10.17 -2.76
CA VAL A 99 -10.51 -9.49 -3.36
C VAL A 99 -11.60 -10.50 -3.68
N VAL A 100 -12.86 -10.06 -3.52
CA VAL A 100 -14.03 -10.86 -3.89
C VAL A 100 -14.85 -10.05 -4.88
N GLN A 101 -14.87 -10.54 -6.12
CA GLN A 101 -15.71 -10.01 -7.16
C GLN A 101 -16.14 -11.19 -8.04
N GLY A 102 -17.41 -11.60 -7.94
CA GLY A 102 -17.96 -12.71 -8.73
C GLY A 102 -17.21 -14.04 -8.57
N THR A 103 -15.91 -14.02 -8.78
CA THR A 103 -14.93 -15.06 -8.47
C THR A 103 -13.91 -14.52 -7.49
N SER A 104 -13.53 -15.32 -6.51
CA SER A 104 -12.46 -14.97 -5.54
C SER A 104 -11.14 -14.80 -6.27
N GLY A 105 -10.36 -13.81 -5.83
CA GLY A 105 -9.06 -13.53 -6.42
C GLY A 105 -8.05 -12.97 -5.45
N LEU A 106 -6.80 -12.97 -5.88
CA LEU A 106 -5.67 -12.35 -5.20
C LEU A 106 -5.04 -11.30 -6.09
N VAL A 107 -4.78 -10.13 -5.53
CA VAL A 107 -3.81 -9.19 -6.11
C VAL A 107 -2.52 -9.36 -5.32
N MET A 108 -1.45 -9.73 -5.99
CA MET A 108 -0.15 -10.02 -5.39
C MET A 108 0.90 -9.07 -5.95
N GLU A 109 1.76 -8.57 -5.07
CA GLU A 109 2.87 -7.70 -5.45
C GLU A 109 4.20 -8.39 -5.21
N PHE A 110 5.04 -8.41 -6.24
CA PHE A 110 6.36 -9.04 -6.24
C PHE A 110 7.45 -7.99 -6.46
N MET A 111 8.59 -8.18 -5.80
CA MET A 111 9.80 -7.41 -6.03
C MET A 111 10.96 -8.38 -6.28
N TYR A 112 11.60 -8.29 -7.44
CA TYR A 112 12.55 -9.28 -7.97
C TYR A 112 13.71 -8.62 -8.72
N GLU A 113 14.83 -9.32 -8.83
CA GLU A 113 15.98 -8.89 -9.63
C GLU A 113 15.94 -9.47 -11.04
N THR A 114 15.64 -10.76 -11.14
CA THR A 114 15.64 -11.49 -12.41
C THR A 114 14.28 -12.08 -12.73
N GLU A 115 13.95 -12.16 -14.03
CA GLU A 115 12.69 -12.79 -14.48
C GLU A 115 12.61 -14.26 -14.03
N LYS A 116 13.75 -14.97 -13.96
CA LYS A 116 13.79 -16.36 -13.50
C LYS A 116 13.33 -16.51 -12.05
N GLU A 117 13.70 -15.57 -11.17
CA GLU A 117 13.21 -15.57 -9.78
C GLU A 117 11.69 -15.38 -9.73
N LEU A 118 11.19 -14.41 -10.50
CA LEU A 118 9.77 -14.15 -10.59
C LEU A 118 9.01 -15.36 -11.11
N ASP A 119 9.47 -15.96 -12.22
CA ASP A 119 8.81 -17.12 -12.84
C ASP A 119 8.78 -18.32 -11.89
N ASN A 120 9.86 -18.57 -11.15
CA ASN A 120 9.91 -19.64 -10.13
C ASN A 120 8.87 -19.39 -9.01
N ASP A 121 8.75 -18.15 -8.54
CA ASP A 121 7.81 -17.83 -7.46
C ASP A 121 6.36 -17.78 -7.95
N ILE A 122 6.12 -17.38 -9.19
CA ILE A 122 4.80 -17.51 -9.84
C ILE A 122 4.41 -18.99 -9.96
N ALA A 123 5.34 -19.86 -10.36
CA ALA A 123 5.09 -21.29 -10.45
C ALA A 123 4.68 -21.88 -9.08
N LYS A 124 5.36 -21.50 -7.99
CA LYS A 124 4.96 -21.88 -6.63
C LYS A 124 3.54 -21.40 -6.26
N VAL A 125 3.21 -20.16 -6.62
CA VAL A 125 1.86 -19.64 -6.39
C VAL A 125 0.81 -20.47 -7.11
N ILE A 126 1.05 -20.79 -8.39
CA ILE A 126 0.15 -21.62 -9.20
C ILE A 126 0.02 -23.02 -8.58
N GLU A 127 1.13 -23.64 -8.15
CA GLU A 127 1.15 -24.93 -7.47
C GLU A 127 0.31 -24.92 -6.18
N ILE A 128 0.47 -23.89 -5.33
CA ILE A 128 -0.30 -23.72 -4.09
C ILE A 128 -1.78 -23.49 -4.37
N CYS A 129 -2.10 -22.75 -5.41
CA CYS A 129 -3.47 -22.44 -5.83
C CYS A 129 -4.16 -23.59 -6.59
N GLY A 130 -3.43 -24.58 -7.07
CA GLY A 130 -3.97 -25.68 -7.87
C GLY A 130 -4.50 -25.15 -9.22
N GLU A 131 -5.79 -24.84 -9.29
CA GLU A 131 -6.43 -24.23 -10.47
C GLU A 131 -6.43 -22.69 -10.38
N ALA A 132 -5.32 -22.06 -10.69
CA ALA A 132 -5.22 -20.61 -10.71
C ALA A 132 -5.03 -20.10 -12.13
N ASN A 133 -5.74 -19.02 -12.47
CA ASN A 133 -5.54 -18.30 -13.71
C ASN A 133 -4.97 -16.91 -13.43
N ILE A 134 -3.84 -16.61 -14.06
CA ILE A 134 -3.31 -15.24 -14.05
C ILE A 134 -4.16 -14.42 -15.02
N LEU A 135 -4.97 -13.53 -14.46
CA LEU A 135 -5.85 -12.65 -15.24
C LEU A 135 -5.09 -11.44 -15.79
N PHE A 136 -4.09 -10.96 -15.04
CA PHE A 136 -3.41 -9.73 -15.40
C PHE A 136 -2.02 -9.67 -14.79
N ARG A 137 -1.06 -9.07 -15.54
CA ARG A 137 0.31 -8.75 -15.09
C ARG A 137 0.58 -7.27 -15.34
N SER A 138 0.96 -6.54 -14.29
CA SER A 138 1.23 -5.11 -14.36
C SER A 138 2.60 -4.77 -13.78
N PRO A 139 3.61 -4.47 -14.60
CA PRO A 139 4.87 -3.92 -14.12
C PRO A 139 4.63 -2.60 -13.36
N ILE A 140 5.25 -2.45 -12.20
CA ILE A 140 5.23 -1.23 -11.41
C ILE A 140 6.58 -0.54 -11.57
N LYS A 141 6.59 0.59 -12.27
CA LYS A 141 7.83 1.33 -12.54
C LYS A 141 8.33 2.02 -11.29
N GLY A 142 9.58 1.78 -10.91
CA GLY A 142 10.26 2.55 -9.90
C GLY A 142 10.47 4.01 -10.38
N VAL A 143 10.29 4.95 -9.47
CA VAL A 143 10.38 6.39 -9.75
C VAL A 143 11.52 7.08 -9.00
N CYS A 144 12.16 6.38 -8.07
CA CYS A 144 13.28 6.92 -7.29
C CYS A 144 14.50 7.20 -8.17
N THR A 145 15.04 8.41 -8.05
CA THR A 145 16.20 8.88 -8.83
C THR A 145 17.45 9.10 -7.98
N LEU A 146 17.50 8.62 -6.74
CA LEU A 146 18.66 8.72 -5.86
C LEU A 146 19.89 8.01 -6.44
N LYS A 147 20.98 8.76 -6.64
CA LYS A 147 22.21 8.23 -7.27
C LYS A 147 23.04 7.36 -6.32
N ASP A 148 23.32 7.84 -5.11
CA ASP A 148 24.09 7.10 -4.10
C ASP A 148 23.18 6.36 -3.13
N ARG A 149 22.59 5.26 -3.61
CA ARG A 149 21.57 4.48 -2.89
C ARG A 149 22.06 3.97 -1.54
N LYS A 150 23.31 3.54 -1.48
CA LYS A 150 23.90 2.85 -0.31
C LYS A 150 23.80 3.67 0.98
N LYS A 151 23.95 5.00 0.94
CA LYS A 151 23.86 5.85 2.14
C LYS A 151 22.44 5.97 2.71
N TYR A 152 21.41 5.56 1.95
CA TYR A 152 19.99 5.63 2.35
C TYR A 152 19.47 4.28 2.84
N LEU A 153 20.09 3.16 2.44
CA LEU A 153 19.61 1.81 2.78
C LEU A 153 19.49 1.56 4.29
N PRO A 154 20.44 1.97 5.16
CA PRO A 154 20.27 1.80 6.61
C PRO A 154 19.06 2.56 7.17
N ILE A 155 18.78 3.75 6.62
CA ILE A 155 17.60 4.53 6.99
C ILE A 155 16.33 3.83 6.49
N MET A 156 16.36 3.29 5.26
CA MET A 156 15.22 2.58 4.68
C MET A 156 14.90 1.30 5.46
N ASP A 157 15.91 0.52 5.83
CA ASP A 157 15.74 -0.66 6.68
C ASP A 157 15.04 -0.32 7.99
N ARG A 158 15.50 0.76 8.68
CA ARG A 158 14.86 1.21 9.91
C ARG A 158 13.42 1.70 9.70
N ILE A 159 13.14 2.37 8.59
CA ILE A 159 11.79 2.81 8.21
C ILE A 159 10.87 1.61 7.97
N ILE A 160 11.34 0.55 7.32
CA ILE A 160 10.57 -0.68 7.11
C ILE A 160 10.23 -1.36 8.43
N GLN A 161 11.19 -1.45 9.34
CA GLN A 161 10.99 -2.08 10.65
C GLN A 161 10.05 -1.27 11.55
N SER A 162 10.08 0.05 11.45
CA SER A 162 9.31 0.97 12.30
C SER A 162 8.80 2.16 11.49
N PRO A 163 7.72 2.00 10.72
CA PRO A 163 7.26 3.00 9.75
C PRO A 163 6.97 4.38 10.35
N LEU A 164 6.46 4.43 11.57
CA LEU A 164 6.14 5.68 12.27
C LEU A 164 7.27 6.22 13.16
N ALA A 165 8.45 5.59 13.14
CA ALA A 165 9.61 6.01 13.96
C ALA A 165 9.96 7.49 13.72
N GLY A 166 10.25 8.21 14.78
CA GLY A 166 10.73 9.60 14.72
C GLY A 166 12.16 9.72 14.20
N ILE A 167 12.57 10.92 13.80
CA ILE A 167 13.93 11.18 13.30
C ILE A 167 14.99 10.83 14.36
N ASP A 168 14.73 11.09 15.63
CA ASP A 168 15.67 10.79 16.73
C ASP A 168 15.88 9.28 16.90
N GLU A 169 14.83 8.51 16.76
CA GLU A 169 14.89 7.05 16.81
C GLU A 169 15.67 6.48 15.64
N ILE A 170 15.40 6.97 14.42
CA ILE A 170 16.12 6.54 13.21
C ILE A 170 17.60 6.93 13.31
N SER A 171 17.91 8.16 13.71
CA SER A 171 19.29 8.64 13.81
C SER A 171 20.12 7.82 14.77
N LYS A 172 19.55 7.47 15.93
CA LYS A 172 20.20 6.62 16.94
C LYS A 172 20.43 5.19 16.43
N SER A 173 19.42 4.58 15.79
CA SER A 173 19.52 3.20 15.31
C SER A 173 20.51 3.04 14.15
N VAL A 174 20.66 4.07 13.32
CA VAL A 174 21.56 4.07 12.14
C VAL A 174 22.96 4.62 12.48
N GLY A 175 23.17 5.15 13.69
CA GLY A 175 24.47 5.69 14.11
C GLY A 175 24.87 7.00 13.41
N ILE A 176 23.90 7.82 12.98
CA ILE A 176 24.15 9.12 12.34
C ILE A 176 23.53 10.27 13.16
N ASN A 177 24.06 11.49 13.02
CA ASN A 177 23.47 12.61 13.74
C ASN A 177 22.08 12.97 13.19
N ARG A 178 21.24 13.58 14.06
CA ARG A 178 19.85 13.97 13.75
C ARG A 178 19.74 14.85 12.47
N LYS A 179 20.65 15.80 12.30
CA LYS A 179 20.65 16.72 11.14
C LYS A 179 20.86 15.95 9.83
N THR A 180 21.80 14.99 9.82
CA THR A 180 22.06 14.11 8.68
C THR A 180 20.87 13.19 8.40
N ALA A 181 20.28 12.57 9.42
CA ALA A 181 19.08 11.74 9.28
C ALA A 181 17.92 12.53 8.67
N SER A 182 17.63 13.71 9.21
CA SER A 182 16.58 14.61 8.71
C SER A 182 16.80 15.00 7.25
N LYS A 183 18.02 15.39 6.88
CA LYS A 183 18.35 15.76 5.49
C LYS A 183 18.16 14.59 4.53
N ARG A 184 18.67 13.40 4.90
CA ARG A 184 18.55 12.19 4.06
C ARG A 184 17.10 11.73 3.91
N ILE A 185 16.30 11.73 5.00
CA ILE A 185 14.88 11.38 4.94
C ILE A 185 14.11 12.35 4.05
N ALA A 186 14.35 13.66 4.19
CA ALA A 186 13.72 14.66 3.34
C ALA A 186 14.10 14.49 1.85
N GLU A 187 15.34 14.11 1.56
CA GLU A 187 15.81 13.81 0.21
C GLU A 187 15.13 12.54 -0.34
N MET A 188 15.06 11.45 0.45
CA MET A 188 14.34 10.23 0.12
C MET A 188 12.87 10.51 -0.19
N SER A 189 12.18 11.31 0.63
CA SER A 189 10.77 11.68 0.42
C SER A 189 10.59 12.45 -0.89
N ARG A 190 11.44 13.45 -1.17
CA ARG A 190 11.37 14.24 -2.42
C ARG A 190 11.64 13.42 -3.68
N GLN A 191 12.43 12.36 -3.56
CA GLN A 191 12.80 11.46 -4.66
C GLN A 191 11.93 10.21 -4.72
N ASN A 192 10.82 10.18 -3.99
CA ASN A 192 9.88 9.05 -3.93
C ASN A 192 10.58 7.71 -3.65
N ALA A 193 11.58 7.71 -2.74
CA ALA A 193 12.35 6.51 -2.42
C ALA A 193 11.54 5.45 -1.63
N PHE A 194 10.39 5.84 -1.13
CA PHE A 194 9.46 4.97 -0.40
C PHE A 194 8.03 5.52 -0.46
N SER A 195 7.08 4.63 -0.26
CA SER A 195 5.68 4.96 0.01
C SER A 195 5.23 4.36 1.33
N TYR A 196 4.10 4.82 1.87
CA TYR A 196 3.45 4.26 3.04
C TYR A 196 2.04 3.86 2.69
N GLU A 197 1.63 2.71 3.20
CA GLU A 197 0.28 2.21 3.02
C GLU A 197 -0.31 1.71 4.33
N PRO A 198 -1.56 2.09 4.67
CA PRO A 198 -2.30 1.47 5.75
C PRO A 198 -2.72 0.06 5.34
N VAL A 199 -2.50 -0.91 6.20
CA VAL A 199 -3.01 -2.28 6.08
C VAL A 199 -4.31 -2.34 6.86
N LEU A 200 -5.43 -2.39 6.14
CA LEU A 200 -6.75 -2.36 6.74
C LEU A 200 -7.35 -3.76 6.80
N SER A 201 -8.22 -3.99 7.78
CA SER A 201 -9.03 -5.20 7.84
C SER A 201 -10.36 -4.97 7.12
N ALA A 202 -10.74 -5.94 6.32
CA ALA A 202 -12.06 -5.94 5.68
C ALA A 202 -13.22 -6.09 6.69
N PHE A 203 -12.96 -6.79 7.76
CA PHE A 203 -13.94 -6.99 8.84
C PHE A 203 -13.77 -5.88 9.87
N MET A 204 -14.35 -4.72 9.59
CA MET A 204 -14.51 -3.70 10.62
C MET A 204 -15.57 -4.18 11.61
N ASN A 205 -15.26 -4.19 12.90
CA ASN A 205 -16.15 -4.67 13.96
C ASN A 205 -17.52 -3.94 14.00
N ASP A 206 -17.70 -2.86 13.26
CA ASP A 206 -18.88 -2.01 13.22
C ASP A 206 -19.68 -2.14 11.92
N ASN A 207 -19.67 -3.30 11.26
CA ASN A 207 -20.41 -3.60 10.03
C ASN A 207 -20.07 -2.75 8.80
N GLY A 208 -18.94 -2.07 8.78
CA GLY A 208 -18.52 -1.29 7.61
C GLY A 208 -17.90 -2.16 6.52
N ILE A 209 -17.94 -1.66 5.29
CA ILE A 209 -17.47 -2.32 4.08
C ILE A 209 -16.29 -1.54 3.50
N LEU A 210 -15.14 -2.17 3.37
CA LEU A 210 -14.06 -1.69 2.51
C LEU A 210 -14.34 -2.11 1.08
N PHE A 211 -14.22 -1.19 0.16
CA PHE A 211 -14.39 -1.48 -1.26
C PHE A 211 -13.29 -0.85 -2.10
N ILE A 212 -13.03 -1.48 -3.23
CA ILE A 212 -12.09 -1.01 -4.25
C ILE A 212 -12.89 -0.74 -5.52
N ILE A 213 -12.70 0.43 -6.11
CA ILE A 213 -13.14 0.73 -7.46
C ILE A 213 -11.90 0.87 -8.31
N SER A 214 -11.78 0.01 -9.34
CA SER A 214 -10.71 0.10 -10.32
C SER A 214 -11.33 0.33 -11.69
N THR A 215 -10.96 1.42 -12.36
CA THR A 215 -11.52 1.74 -13.67
C THR A 215 -10.40 2.15 -14.63
N PRO A 216 -10.38 1.57 -15.85
CA PRO A 216 -9.49 2.03 -16.90
C PRO A 216 -9.95 3.42 -17.36
N ILE A 217 -9.04 4.37 -17.42
CA ILE A 217 -9.30 5.74 -17.81
C ILE A 217 -8.23 6.18 -18.80
N PRO A 218 -8.59 6.73 -19.97
CA PRO A 218 -7.64 7.31 -20.91
C PRO A 218 -6.78 8.39 -20.23
N GLU A 219 -5.49 8.41 -20.53
CA GLU A 219 -4.51 9.29 -19.87
C GLU A 219 -4.88 10.78 -20.01
N GLU A 220 -5.48 11.13 -21.17
CA GLU A 220 -5.86 12.51 -21.51
C GLU A 220 -6.92 13.10 -20.55
N ILE A 221 -7.82 12.26 -20.03
CA ILE A 221 -8.90 12.69 -19.13
C ILE A 221 -8.71 12.23 -17.69
N LYS A 222 -7.63 11.50 -17.41
CA LYS A 222 -7.35 10.86 -16.14
C LYS A 222 -7.40 11.82 -14.94
N GLY A 223 -6.77 12.99 -15.08
CA GLY A 223 -6.76 14.00 -14.01
C GLY A 223 -8.16 14.54 -13.71
N GLN A 224 -8.96 14.79 -14.72
CA GLN A 224 -10.35 15.23 -14.57
C GLN A 224 -11.20 14.15 -13.91
N MET A 225 -11.14 12.93 -14.42
CA MET A 225 -11.91 11.79 -13.90
C MET A 225 -11.53 11.46 -12.46
N LYS A 226 -10.24 11.50 -12.13
CA LYS A 226 -9.78 11.36 -10.75
C LYS A 226 -10.46 12.38 -9.83
N THR A 227 -10.53 13.65 -10.23
CA THR A 227 -11.15 14.71 -9.44
C THR A 227 -12.65 14.46 -9.25
N VAL A 228 -13.36 14.06 -10.32
CA VAL A 228 -14.79 13.76 -10.26
C VAL A 228 -15.08 12.59 -9.32
N ILE A 229 -14.35 11.47 -9.47
CA ILE A 229 -14.53 10.28 -8.63
C ILE A 229 -14.19 10.60 -7.17
N MET A 230 -13.10 11.34 -6.91
CA MET A 230 -12.75 11.75 -5.55
C MET A 230 -13.84 12.62 -4.91
N LYS A 231 -14.46 13.51 -5.68
CA LYS A 231 -15.59 14.34 -5.22
C LYS A 231 -16.83 13.48 -4.91
N ALA A 232 -17.18 12.54 -5.78
CA ALA A 232 -18.32 11.64 -5.59
C ALA A 232 -18.14 10.72 -4.37
N LEU A 233 -16.91 10.22 -4.16
CA LEU A 233 -16.57 9.42 -2.96
C LEU A 233 -16.59 10.27 -1.68
N GLY A 234 -16.19 11.54 -1.74
CA GLY A 234 -16.19 12.44 -0.59
C GLY A 234 -15.53 11.83 0.65
N ASN A 235 -16.28 11.77 1.75
CA ASN A 235 -15.82 11.19 3.03
C ASN A 235 -15.68 9.66 3.00
N ASN A 236 -16.21 8.99 1.99
CA ASN A 236 -16.04 7.54 1.81
C ASN A 236 -14.68 7.16 1.23
N LEU A 237 -13.96 8.11 0.63
CA LEU A 237 -12.63 7.88 0.07
C LEU A 237 -11.59 7.70 1.16
N LEU A 238 -10.83 6.62 1.14
CA LEU A 238 -9.67 6.40 2.01
C LEU A 238 -8.35 6.65 1.28
N LEU A 239 -8.18 6.12 0.08
CA LEU A 239 -6.98 6.39 -0.71
C LEU A 239 -7.23 6.26 -2.22
N VAL A 240 -6.33 6.85 -2.99
CA VAL A 240 -6.30 6.75 -4.45
C VAL A 240 -4.93 6.23 -4.85
N LYS A 241 -4.91 5.18 -5.64
CA LYS A 241 -3.70 4.69 -6.31
C LYS A 241 -3.82 4.94 -7.80
N ASP A 242 -2.81 5.57 -8.35
CA ASP A 242 -2.62 5.67 -9.79
C ASP A 242 -1.80 4.44 -10.21
N THR A 243 -2.49 3.44 -10.74
CA THR A 243 -1.83 2.25 -11.24
C THR A 243 -1.40 2.46 -12.68
N PHE A 244 -0.32 1.78 -13.09
CA PHE A 244 0.13 1.81 -14.48
C PHE A 244 -0.97 1.27 -15.41
N PHE A 245 -0.91 1.64 -16.70
CA PHE A 245 -1.87 1.28 -17.75
C PHE A 245 -3.23 2.00 -17.73
N GLY A 246 -3.27 3.23 -17.20
CA GLY A 246 -4.49 4.01 -17.25
C GLY A 246 -5.61 3.52 -16.32
N VAL A 247 -5.28 2.69 -15.34
CA VAL A 247 -6.24 2.26 -14.31
C VAL A 247 -6.09 3.14 -13.08
N LEU A 248 -7.16 3.81 -12.68
CA LEU A 248 -7.28 4.46 -11.38
C LEU A 248 -7.95 3.50 -10.40
N THR A 249 -7.34 3.35 -9.24
CA THR A 249 -7.86 2.53 -8.15
C THR A 249 -8.18 3.41 -6.95
N PHE A 250 -9.40 3.32 -6.47
CA PHE A 250 -9.89 4.03 -5.30
C PHE A 250 -10.24 3.01 -4.22
N LEU A 251 -9.70 3.18 -3.03
CA LEU A 251 -10.12 2.44 -1.85
C LEU A 251 -11.07 3.33 -1.06
N GLY A 252 -12.25 2.82 -0.77
CA GLY A 252 -13.29 3.52 -0.02
C GLY A 252 -13.83 2.68 1.13
N TYR A 253 -14.64 3.36 1.96
CA TYR A 253 -15.34 2.78 3.09
C TYR A 253 -16.80 3.22 3.07
N CYS A 254 -17.72 2.28 3.24
CA CYS A 254 -19.15 2.53 3.43
C CYS A 254 -19.65 1.81 4.67
N ARG A 255 -20.71 2.32 5.29
CA ARG A 255 -21.32 1.72 6.48
C ARG A 255 -22.08 0.43 6.15
N ASN A 256 -22.63 0.34 4.94
CA ASN A 256 -23.42 -0.81 4.49
C ASN A 256 -23.50 -0.86 2.96
N MET A 257 -24.09 -1.93 2.42
CA MET A 257 -24.27 -2.14 0.97
C MET A 257 -25.15 -1.07 0.31
N HIS A 258 -26.12 -0.53 1.02
CA HIS A 258 -27.00 0.53 0.46
C HIS A 258 -26.18 1.79 0.18
N GLU A 259 -25.36 2.23 1.13
CA GLU A 259 -24.45 3.37 0.95
C GLU A 259 -23.45 3.11 -0.19
N LEU A 260 -22.90 1.90 -0.30
CA LEU A 260 -22.01 1.52 -1.39
C LEU A 260 -22.70 1.66 -2.76
N ASN A 261 -23.94 1.21 -2.89
CA ASN A 261 -24.72 1.34 -4.12
C ASN A 261 -24.94 2.82 -4.49
N LEU A 262 -25.34 3.66 -3.52
CA LEU A 262 -25.55 5.09 -3.74
C LEU A 262 -24.27 5.80 -4.21
N VAL A 263 -23.13 5.48 -3.60
CA VAL A 263 -21.83 6.03 -3.99
C VAL A 263 -21.47 5.58 -5.40
N THR A 264 -21.67 4.31 -5.73
CA THR A 264 -21.37 3.77 -7.06
C THR A 264 -22.25 4.40 -8.14
N GLU A 265 -23.54 4.54 -7.89
CA GLU A 265 -24.48 5.23 -8.78
C GLU A 265 -24.10 6.70 -9.01
N SER A 266 -23.69 7.40 -7.95
CA SER A 266 -23.21 8.78 -8.05
C SER A 266 -21.97 8.87 -8.95
N ILE A 267 -21.01 7.95 -8.77
CA ILE A 267 -19.81 7.91 -9.61
C ILE A 267 -20.20 7.68 -11.08
N MET A 268 -21.05 6.69 -11.38
CA MET A 268 -21.48 6.41 -12.74
C MET A 268 -22.21 7.61 -13.37
N LYS A 269 -23.07 8.29 -12.61
CA LYS A 269 -23.78 9.48 -13.05
C LYS A 269 -22.84 10.65 -13.35
N ASP A 270 -21.89 10.92 -12.45
CA ASP A 270 -21.02 12.10 -12.55
C ASP A 270 -19.89 11.91 -13.57
N THR A 271 -19.50 10.66 -13.84
CA THR A 271 -18.43 10.32 -14.81
C THR A 271 -18.95 9.90 -16.17
N GLY A 272 -20.21 9.46 -16.26
CA GLY A 272 -20.75 8.81 -17.48
C GLY A 272 -20.18 7.39 -17.72
N ILE A 273 -19.31 6.87 -16.84
CA ILE A 273 -18.76 5.52 -16.97
C ILE A 273 -19.83 4.52 -16.54
N GLN A 274 -20.20 3.63 -17.45
CA GLN A 274 -21.15 2.55 -17.17
C GLN A 274 -20.43 1.30 -16.64
N GLY A 275 -21.13 0.52 -15.80
CA GLY A 275 -20.64 -0.78 -15.36
C GLY A 275 -19.46 -0.71 -14.35
N ILE A 276 -19.40 0.37 -13.55
CA ILE A 276 -18.48 0.41 -12.42
C ILE A 276 -18.95 -0.61 -11.37
N GLU A 277 -18.16 -1.64 -11.16
CA GLU A 277 -18.42 -2.64 -10.13
C GLU A 277 -17.44 -2.46 -8.96
N PRO A 278 -17.90 -2.09 -7.77
CA PRO A 278 -17.04 -2.03 -6.60
C PRO A 278 -16.69 -3.45 -6.16
N VAL A 279 -15.41 -3.68 -5.94
CA VAL A 279 -14.88 -4.93 -5.41
C VAL A 279 -14.79 -4.81 -3.90
N ILE A 280 -15.40 -5.73 -3.16
CA ILE A 280 -15.25 -5.77 -1.71
C ILE A 280 -13.84 -6.28 -1.38
N ALA A 281 -13.05 -5.44 -0.71
CA ALA A 281 -11.73 -5.82 -0.24
C ALA A 281 -11.86 -6.65 1.04
N PHE A 282 -11.33 -7.86 1.06
CA PHE A 282 -11.45 -8.75 2.22
C PHE A 282 -10.28 -8.66 3.17
N ASP A 283 -9.06 -8.64 2.64
CA ASP A 283 -7.86 -8.64 3.46
C ASP A 283 -6.65 -8.14 2.69
N SER A 284 -5.77 -7.46 3.40
CA SER A 284 -4.47 -7.05 2.87
C SER A 284 -3.40 -7.52 3.83
N ILE A 285 -2.38 -8.18 3.29
CA ILE A 285 -1.25 -8.65 4.05
C ILE A 285 0.01 -8.18 3.34
N TRP A 286 0.82 -7.44 4.07
CA TRP A 286 2.15 -7.06 3.63
C TRP A 286 3.16 -7.76 4.53
N ASN A 287 4.03 -8.53 3.92
CA ASN A 287 5.14 -9.12 4.62
C ASN A 287 6.32 -9.16 3.66
N TYR A 288 7.35 -8.39 3.98
CA TYR A 288 8.60 -8.53 3.24
C TYR A 288 9.14 -9.93 3.46
N SER A 289 9.30 -10.66 2.36
CA SER A 289 9.95 -11.97 2.42
C SER A 289 11.32 -11.82 3.06
N GLU A 290 11.79 -12.87 3.71
CA GLU A 290 13.12 -12.91 4.28
C GLU A 290 14.19 -12.59 3.22
N SER A 291 13.95 -13.00 1.97
CA SER A 291 14.80 -12.67 0.82
C SER A 291 14.92 -11.15 0.61
N ILE A 292 13.83 -10.39 0.64
CA ILE A 292 13.87 -8.93 0.47
C ILE A 292 14.57 -8.27 1.66
N LYS A 293 14.30 -8.71 2.88
CA LYS A 293 14.99 -8.22 4.08
C LYS A 293 16.49 -8.47 4.00
N ASN A 294 16.88 -9.68 3.66
CA ASN A 294 18.31 -10.06 3.50
C ASN A 294 18.98 -9.26 2.38
N ARG A 295 18.31 -8.97 1.28
CA ARG A 295 18.86 -8.12 0.20
C ARG A 295 19.12 -6.69 0.66
N ILE A 296 18.20 -6.12 1.45
CA ILE A 296 18.41 -4.79 2.03
C ILE A 296 19.61 -4.83 2.97
N GLN A 297 19.71 -5.83 3.86
CA GLN A 297 20.82 -6.02 4.80
C GLN A 297 22.14 -6.28 4.09
N ASN A 298 22.20 -7.21 3.15
CA ASN A 298 23.41 -7.50 2.36
C ASN A 298 23.89 -6.27 1.59
N SER A 299 22.97 -5.46 1.08
CA SER A 299 23.30 -4.19 0.41
C SER A 299 23.88 -3.14 1.38
N ILE A 300 23.67 -3.30 2.68
CA ILE A 300 24.26 -2.48 3.75
C ILE A 300 25.66 -3.02 4.12
N GLU A 301 25.79 -4.34 4.30
CA GLU A 301 26.99 -5.03 4.81
C GLU A 301 28.15 -5.09 3.80
N LEU A 302 27.88 -5.11 2.50
CA LEU A 302 28.94 -5.10 1.46
C LEU A 302 29.84 -3.84 1.50
N LYS A 303 29.95 -3.17 2.65
CA LYS A 303 30.69 -1.92 2.86
C LYS A 303 31.47 -1.82 4.17
N THR A 304 31.47 -2.84 4.97
CA THR A 304 32.44 -2.96 6.07
C THR A 304 33.65 -3.75 5.62
#